data_43e06bd5ae230e7fb0413e17d1d724d7
#
_entry.id   43e06bd5ae230e7fb0413e17d1d724d7
#
_cell.length_a   1.000
_cell.length_b   1.000
_cell.length_c   1.000
_cell.angle_alpha   90.00
_cell.angle_beta   90.00
_cell.angle_gamma   90.00
#
_symmetry.space_group_name_H-M   'P 1'
#
loop_
_entity.id
_entity.type
_entity.pdbx_description
1 polymer ?
#
loop_
_entity_poly.entity_id
_entity_poly.type
_entity_poly.pdbx_seq_one_letter_code
_entity_poly.pdbx_strand_id
1 'polypeptide(L)'
;AAQQLLTGKEYRVWRMDIAEYVKEINATGNQELLRELNTLAMRSRITRLDALRAGTLKEMALLSQKTEKAMKEFLKSGYEDFYYHGLYEIGKKRGLQGAVSLVDGEELERVLRVPWSGKNYSKRIWSNNAKLAKVIQQNIIAAAHRGVSVQEMTRDVRQRMGVGTKEVRTELNYVQNQAALHSIKDAGMKYYRFIATLDKRTSTVCQSHDGDVFPVEEAMPGKNMPPLHPHCRSVISGCLKGEYRPQSGTRIARDENGKNVLVPANIKYDDWRAVYVDKKLTLEEWKAGNVALQATNAAGALNAGVQSG
;
A
#
# COMPACT_ATOMS: atom_id res chain seq x y z
N ALA A 1 -32.88 -33.92 11.83
CA ALA A 1 -33.15 -34.48 10.50
C ALA A 1 -32.03 -34.17 9.49
N ALA A 2 -31.47 -32.94 9.42
CA ALA A 2 -30.37 -32.60 8.51
C ALA A 2 -29.05 -33.37 8.85
N GLN A 3 -28.80 -33.66 10.13
CA GLN A 3 -27.60 -34.35 10.60
C GLN A 3 -27.45 -35.78 10.08
N GLN A 4 -28.57 -36.49 9.82
CA GLN A 4 -28.56 -37.88 9.36
C GLN A 4 -28.35 -38.06 7.88
N LEU A 5 -28.33 -36.96 7.11
CA LEU A 5 -28.30 -36.95 5.65
C LEU A 5 -26.97 -36.49 5.04
N LEU A 6 -26.07 -35.96 5.84
CA LEU A 6 -24.73 -35.53 5.46
C LEU A 6 -23.69 -36.59 5.89
N THR A 7 -22.70 -36.83 5.04
CA THR A 7 -21.51 -37.58 5.45
C THR A 7 -20.76 -36.80 6.54
N GLY A 8 -19.92 -37.47 7.33
CA GLY A 8 -19.15 -36.82 8.41
C GLY A 8 -18.30 -35.65 7.90
N LYS A 9 -17.77 -35.74 6.67
CA LYS A 9 -16.97 -34.68 6.01
C LYS A 9 -17.83 -33.46 5.62
N GLU A 10 -18.98 -33.72 4.99
CA GLU A 10 -19.95 -32.68 4.62
C GLU A 10 -20.53 -31.97 5.85
N TYR A 11 -20.79 -32.72 6.93
CA TYR A 11 -21.27 -32.14 8.17
C TYR A 11 -20.22 -31.22 8.83
N ARG A 12 -18.94 -31.57 8.76
CA ARG A 12 -17.85 -30.74 9.23
C ARG A 12 -17.82 -29.38 8.47
N VAL A 13 -17.85 -29.41 7.15
CA VAL A 13 -17.87 -28.21 6.30
C VAL A 13 -19.11 -27.36 6.58
N TRP A 14 -20.27 -27.99 6.76
CA TRP A 14 -21.51 -27.30 7.07
C TRP A 14 -21.46 -26.54 8.42
N ARG A 15 -20.75 -27.08 9.41
CA ARG A 15 -20.61 -26.49 10.73
C ARG A 15 -19.45 -25.50 10.85
N MET A 16 -18.56 -25.46 9.88
CA MET A 16 -17.44 -24.53 9.91
C MET A 16 -17.94 -23.09 10.01
N ASP A 17 -17.32 -22.34 10.87
CA ASP A 17 -17.47 -20.89 10.89
C ASP A 17 -16.76 -20.30 9.65
N ILE A 18 -17.16 -19.09 9.24
CA ILE A 18 -16.60 -18.39 8.07
C ILE A 18 -15.10 -18.19 8.21
N ALA A 19 -14.62 -17.91 9.42
CA ALA A 19 -13.19 -17.66 9.67
C ALA A 19 -12.37 -18.96 9.52
N GLU A 20 -12.89 -20.09 10.00
CA GLU A 20 -12.27 -21.39 9.83
C GLU A 20 -12.26 -21.82 8.37
N TYR A 21 -13.36 -21.60 7.67
CA TYR A 21 -13.49 -21.90 6.25
C TYR A 21 -12.49 -21.10 5.40
N VAL A 22 -12.40 -19.79 5.63
CA VAL A 22 -11.42 -18.90 4.95
C VAL A 22 -10.00 -19.33 5.29
N LYS A 23 -9.73 -19.71 6.54
CA LYS A 23 -8.41 -20.19 6.96
C LYS A 23 -8.01 -21.47 6.23
N GLU A 24 -8.92 -22.41 6.09
CA GLU A 24 -8.67 -23.70 5.43
C GLU A 24 -8.47 -23.52 3.91
N ILE A 25 -9.25 -22.69 3.23
CA ILE A 25 -9.04 -22.36 1.83
C ILE A 25 -7.67 -21.68 1.61
N ASN A 26 -7.29 -20.74 2.47
CA ASN A 26 -5.99 -20.08 2.38
C ASN A 26 -4.81 -21.04 2.61
N ALA A 27 -4.99 -22.03 3.47
CA ALA A 27 -3.93 -23.00 3.77
C ALA A 27 -3.76 -24.05 2.66
N THR A 28 -4.83 -24.40 1.97
CA THR A 28 -4.85 -25.56 1.06
C THR A 28 -5.02 -25.21 -0.41
N GLY A 29 -5.46 -24.00 -0.74
CA GLY A 29 -5.82 -23.60 -2.13
C GLY A 29 -6.98 -24.43 -2.70
N ASN A 30 -7.84 -24.98 -1.87
CA ASN A 30 -8.54 -26.23 -2.05
C ASN A 30 -9.78 -26.12 -2.94
N GLN A 31 -9.65 -26.55 -4.19
CA GLN A 31 -10.78 -26.77 -5.09
C GLN A 31 -11.77 -27.84 -4.58
N GLU A 32 -11.30 -28.77 -3.75
CA GLU A 32 -12.13 -29.83 -3.18
C GLU A 32 -13.17 -29.26 -2.20
N LEU A 33 -12.77 -28.31 -1.36
CA LEU A 33 -13.67 -27.61 -0.43
C LEU A 33 -14.75 -26.81 -1.18
N LEU A 34 -14.41 -26.21 -2.32
CA LEU A 34 -15.38 -25.55 -3.21
C LEU A 34 -16.35 -26.55 -3.84
N ARG A 35 -15.91 -27.78 -4.19
CA ARG A 35 -16.78 -28.85 -4.69
C ARG A 35 -17.72 -29.35 -3.60
N GLU A 36 -17.24 -29.51 -2.36
CA GLU A 36 -18.08 -29.92 -1.23
C GLU A 36 -19.18 -28.90 -0.96
N LEU A 37 -18.88 -27.60 -0.99
CA LEU A 37 -19.89 -26.54 -0.85
C LEU A 37 -20.90 -26.53 -2.01
N ASN A 38 -20.46 -26.80 -3.23
CA ASN A 38 -21.37 -26.98 -4.36
C ASN A 38 -22.36 -28.13 -4.12
N THR A 39 -21.84 -29.25 -3.63
CA THR A 39 -22.66 -30.42 -3.31
C THR A 39 -23.68 -30.10 -2.23
N LEU A 40 -23.27 -29.38 -1.18
CA LEU A 40 -24.18 -28.95 -0.11
C LEU A 40 -25.24 -27.96 -0.61
N ALA A 41 -24.87 -27.00 -1.44
CA ALA A 41 -25.81 -26.02 -2.03
C ALA A 41 -26.83 -26.66 -2.97
N MET A 42 -26.48 -27.77 -3.64
CA MET A 42 -27.36 -28.48 -4.57
C MET A 42 -28.27 -29.54 -3.91
N ARG A 43 -28.03 -29.92 -2.65
CA ARG A 43 -28.87 -30.91 -1.99
C ARG A 43 -30.20 -30.33 -1.52
N SER A 44 -31.31 -30.80 -2.11
CA SER A 44 -32.69 -30.37 -1.82
C SER A 44 -33.18 -30.66 -0.40
N ARG A 45 -32.35 -31.25 0.47
CA ARG A 45 -32.68 -31.63 1.83
C ARG A 45 -32.14 -30.71 2.92
N ILE A 46 -31.42 -29.66 2.55
CA ILE A 46 -30.93 -28.63 3.47
C ILE A 46 -32.00 -27.55 3.58
N THR A 47 -32.07 -26.87 4.72
CA THR A 47 -32.98 -25.73 4.84
C THR A 47 -32.60 -24.65 3.82
N ARG A 48 -33.59 -23.85 3.36
CA ARG A 48 -33.36 -22.76 2.43
C ARG A 48 -32.29 -21.78 2.95
N LEU A 49 -32.22 -21.62 4.26
CA LEU A 49 -31.25 -20.74 4.91
C LEU A 49 -29.83 -21.31 4.82
N ASP A 50 -29.68 -22.62 5.00
CA ASP A 50 -28.39 -23.30 4.90
C ASP A 50 -27.86 -23.31 3.47
N ALA A 51 -28.74 -23.49 2.49
CA ALA A 51 -28.39 -23.36 1.06
C ALA A 51 -27.92 -21.96 0.71
N LEU A 52 -28.57 -20.90 1.22
CA LEU A 52 -28.14 -19.51 1.05
C LEU A 52 -26.78 -19.24 1.74
N ARG A 53 -26.54 -19.82 2.91
CA ARG A 53 -25.27 -19.72 3.62
C ARG A 53 -24.15 -20.35 2.80
N ALA A 54 -24.31 -21.59 2.35
CA ALA A 54 -23.34 -22.31 1.53
C ALA A 54 -23.03 -21.55 0.22
N GLY A 55 -24.08 -21.07 -0.46
CA GLY A 55 -23.95 -20.25 -1.66
C GLY A 55 -23.17 -18.95 -1.41
N THR A 56 -23.46 -18.27 -0.31
CA THR A 56 -22.72 -17.03 0.07
C THR A 56 -21.23 -17.32 0.31
N LEU A 57 -20.91 -18.39 1.03
CA LEU A 57 -19.50 -18.75 1.29
C LEU A 57 -18.74 -19.08 0.00
N LYS A 58 -19.39 -19.83 -0.90
CA LYS A 58 -18.83 -20.15 -2.22
C LYS A 58 -18.53 -18.86 -3.03
N GLU A 59 -19.51 -17.98 -3.15
CA GLU A 59 -19.34 -16.73 -3.92
C GLU A 59 -18.26 -15.84 -3.30
N MET A 60 -18.16 -15.78 -1.96
CA MET A 60 -17.10 -15.04 -1.28
C MET A 60 -15.72 -15.65 -1.51
N ALA A 61 -15.60 -16.98 -1.54
CA ALA A 61 -14.33 -17.65 -1.86
C ALA A 61 -13.90 -17.38 -3.30
N LEU A 62 -14.81 -17.49 -4.27
CA LEU A 62 -14.54 -17.18 -5.66
C LEU A 62 -14.17 -15.70 -5.86
N LEU A 63 -14.86 -14.79 -5.18
CA LEU A 63 -14.54 -13.37 -5.19
C LEU A 63 -13.14 -13.12 -4.63
N SER A 64 -12.78 -13.80 -3.52
CA SER A 64 -11.46 -13.67 -2.91
C SER A 64 -10.36 -14.11 -3.87
N GLN A 65 -10.49 -15.26 -4.52
CA GLN A 65 -9.53 -15.77 -5.50
C GLN A 65 -9.38 -14.82 -6.70
N LYS A 66 -10.49 -14.35 -7.26
CA LYS A 66 -10.46 -13.40 -8.40
C LYS A 66 -9.79 -12.09 -7.99
N THR A 67 -10.13 -11.56 -6.82
CA THR A 67 -9.57 -10.31 -6.31
C THR A 67 -8.08 -10.47 -6.02
N GLU A 68 -7.67 -11.58 -5.42
CA GLU A 68 -6.26 -11.88 -5.14
C GLU A 68 -5.44 -11.96 -6.41
N LYS A 69 -5.94 -12.67 -7.43
CA LYS A 69 -5.27 -12.76 -8.73
C LYS A 69 -5.13 -11.39 -9.38
N ALA A 70 -6.22 -10.64 -9.48
CA ALA A 70 -6.20 -9.29 -10.07
C ALA A 70 -5.28 -8.33 -9.30
N MET A 71 -5.28 -8.41 -7.96
CA MET A 71 -4.40 -7.60 -7.12
C MET A 71 -2.94 -7.99 -7.31
N LYS A 72 -2.64 -9.28 -7.42
CA LYS A 72 -1.28 -9.76 -7.69
C LYS A 72 -0.75 -9.21 -9.00
N GLU A 73 -1.50 -9.32 -10.08
CA GLU A 73 -1.12 -8.80 -11.39
C GLU A 73 -0.91 -7.27 -11.36
N PHE A 74 -1.84 -6.55 -10.72
CA PHE A 74 -1.73 -5.11 -10.55
C PHE A 74 -0.48 -4.68 -9.77
N LEU A 75 -0.17 -5.36 -8.66
CA LEU A 75 1.01 -5.07 -7.85
C LEU A 75 2.31 -5.42 -8.58
N LYS A 76 2.32 -6.52 -9.36
CA LYS A 76 3.47 -6.88 -10.22
C LYS A 76 3.74 -5.80 -11.25
N SER A 77 2.72 -5.39 -12.00
CA SER A 77 2.85 -4.32 -13.00
C SER A 77 3.33 -3.01 -12.36
N GLY A 78 2.77 -2.64 -11.20
CA GLY A 78 3.21 -1.46 -10.47
C GLY A 78 4.66 -1.53 -9.98
N TYR A 79 5.13 -2.71 -9.60
CA TYR A 79 6.53 -2.92 -9.22
C TYR A 79 7.47 -2.75 -10.42
N GLU A 80 7.18 -3.41 -11.53
CA GLU A 80 7.97 -3.36 -12.76
C GLU A 80 8.07 -1.94 -13.30
N ASP A 81 6.95 -1.23 -13.39
CA ASP A 81 6.89 0.16 -13.82
C ASP A 81 7.80 1.07 -12.97
N PHE A 82 7.69 0.96 -11.65
CA PHE A 82 8.48 1.79 -10.74
C PHE A 82 9.96 1.41 -10.72
N TYR A 83 10.28 0.14 -10.86
CA TYR A 83 11.66 -0.34 -10.93
C TYR A 83 12.37 0.21 -12.18
N TYR A 84 11.79 0.02 -13.36
CA TYR A 84 12.40 0.48 -14.60
C TYR A 84 12.42 2.00 -14.71
N HIS A 85 11.36 2.66 -14.25
CA HIS A 85 11.33 4.12 -14.19
C HIS A 85 12.41 4.66 -13.24
N GLY A 86 12.59 4.03 -12.09
CA GLY A 86 13.65 4.35 -11.13
C GLY A 86 15.05 4.24 -11.73
N LEU A 87 15.35 3.12 -12.41
CA LEU A 87 16.62 2.94 -13.12
C LEU A 87 16.83 3.98 -14.22
N TYR A 88 15.79 4.26 -15.00
CA TYR A 88 15.86 5.29 -16.06
C TYR A 88 16.18 6.67 -15.49
N GLU A 89 15.50 7.12 -14.45
CA GLU A 89 15.72 8.41 -13.83
C GLU A 89 17.11 8.52 -13.17
N ILE A 90 17.59 7.44 -12.55
CA ILE A 90 18.95 7.40 -12.00
C ILE A 90 19.97 7.46 -13.13
N GLY A 91 19.80 6.66 -14.18
CA GLY A 91 20.68 6.62 -15.34
C GLY A 91 20.78 7.96 -16.04
N LYS A 92 19.64 8.63 -16.25
CA LYS A 92 19.57 9.97 -16.84
C LYS A 92 20.36 11.00 -16.04
N LYS A 93 20.25 10.98 -14.72
CA LYS A 93 20.95 11.94 -13.83
C LYS A 93 22.45 11.67 -13.72
N ARG A 94 22.88 10.42 -13.84
CA ARG A 94 24.28 9.99 -13.67
C ARG A 94 25.03 9.79 -14.98
N GLY A 95 24.35 9.87 -16.12
CA GLY A 95 24.95 9.54 -17.41
C GLY A 95 25.35 8.06 -17.54
N LEU A 96 24.71 7.17 -16.75
CA LEU A 96 24.97 5.74 -16.79
C LEU A 96 24.40 5.16 -18.09
N GLN A 97 25.27 4.80 -18.99
CA GLN A 97 24.97 3.95 -20.14
C GLN A 97 25.32 2.51 -19.75
N GLY A 98 24.41 1.85 -19.06
CA GLY A 98 24.62 0.47 -18.59
C GLY A 98 23.49 -0.45 -19.02
N ALA A 99 23.74 -1.75 -18.98
CA ALA A 99 22.70 -2.75 -19.17
C ALA A 99 21.62 -2.56 -18.10
N VAL A 100 20.36 -2.49 -18.52
CA VAL A 100 19.21 -2.44 -17.61
C VAL A 100 19.10 -3.82 -16.97
N SER A 101 19.22 -3.91 -15.65
CA SER A 101 18.96 -5.14 -14.92
C SER A 101 17.47 -5.50 -15.10
N LEU A 102 17.22 -6.79 -15.33
CA LEU A 102 15.84 -7.28 -15.37
C LEU A 102 15.31 -7.44 -13.94
N VAL A 103 14.00 -7.24 -13.80
CA VAL A 103 13.33 -7.50 -12.53
C VAL A 103 13.53 -8.96 -12.15
N ASP A 104 14.07 -9.20 -10.96
CA ASP A 104 14.15 -10.55 -10.40
C ASP A 104 12.74 -10.98 -9.93
N GLY A 105 12.22 -12.00 -10.61
CA GLY A 105 10.88 -12.54 -10.33
C GLY A 105 10.76 -13.15 -8.93
N GLU A 106 11.84 -13.73 -8.38
CA GLU A 106 11.84 -14.30 -7.02
C GLU A 106 11.82 -13.19 -5.97
N GLU A 107 12.56 -12.12 -6.19
CA GLU A 107 12.53 -10.94 -5.33
C GLU A 107 11.16 -10.28 -5.33
N LEU A 108 10.56 -10.12 -6.51
CA LEU A 108 9.20 -9.60 -6.63
C LEU A 108 8.19 -10.46 -5.85
N GLU A 109 8.22 -11.78 -6.01
CA GLU A 109 7.34 -12.67 -5.25
C GLU A 109 7.60 -12.60 -3.74
N ARG A 110 8.85 -12.41 -3.32
CA ARG A 110 9.22 -12.21 -1.92
C ARG A 110 8.62 -10.93 -1.37
N VAL A 111 8.74 -9.82 -2.08
CA VAL A 111 8.12 -8.52 -1.72
C VAL A 111 6.62 -8.68 -1.51
N LEU A 112 5.92 -9.36 -2.44
CA LEU A 112 4.48 -9.56 -2.35
C LEU A 112 4.04 -10.44 -1.16
N ARG A 113 4.91 -11.33 -0.68
CA ARG A 113 4.61 -12.23 0.46
C ARG A 113 4.86 -11.60 1.82
N VAL A 114 5.69 -10.57 1.92
CA VAL A 114 6.06 -9.96 3.21
C VAL A 114 4.84 -9.34 3.89
N PRO A 115 4.54 -9.72 5.15
CA PRO A 115 3.46 -9.11 5.92
C PRO A 115 3.92 -7.80 6.57
N TRP A 116 4.35 -6.81 5.78
CA TRP A 116 5.02 -5.57 6.21
C TRP A 116 4.27 -4.76 7.28
N SER A 117 2.96 -4.95 7.41
CA SER A 117 2.14 -4.32 8.46
C SER A 117 1.23 -5.36 9.14
N GLY A 118 1.78 -6.52 9.48
CA GLY A 118 1.10 -7.65 10.12
C GLY A 118 0.37 -8.57 9.15
N LYS A 119 -0.04 -8.08 7.96
CA LYS A 119 -0.67 -8.87 6.90
C LYS A 119 -0.15 -8.41 5.54
N ASN A 120 -0.01 -9.33 4.59
CA ASN A 120 0.18 -9.00 3.19
C ASN A 120 -1.18 -8.79 2.48
N TYR A 121 -1.16 -8.37 1.21
CA TYR A 121 -2.38 -8.08 0.43
C TYR A 121 -3.35 -9.26 0.37
N SER A 122 -2.84 -10.49 0.17
CA SER A 122 -3.65 -11.71 0.11
C SER A 122 -4.41 -11.93 1.42
N LYS A 123 -3.71 -11.96 2.55
CA LYS A 123 -4.34 -12.12 3.88
C LYS A 123 -5.36 -11.02 4.18
N ARG A 124 -5.16 -9.79 3.66
CA ARG A 124 -6.14 -8.70 3.82
C ARG A 124 -7.39 -8.96 3.00
N ILE A 125 -7.25 -9.36 1.73
CA ILE A 125 -8.38 -9.69 0.84
C ILE A 125 -9.25 -10.76 1.50
N TRP A 126 -8.65 -11.87 1.91
CA TRP A 126 -9.37 -12.97 2.53
C TRP A 126 -10.03 -12.57 3.86
N SER A 127 -9.32 -11.82 4.71
CA SER A 127 -9.86 -11.32 5.98
C SER A 127 -11.06 -10.38 5.79
N ASN A 128 -11.01 -9.52 4.79
CA ASN A 128 -12.08 -8.58 4.50
C ASN A 128 -13.29 -9.27 3.90
N ASN A 129 -13.08 -10.21 2.98
CA ASN A 129 -14.17 -10.99 2.40
C ASN A 129 -14.82 -11.91 3.43
N ALA A 130 -14.08 -12.44 4.40
CA ALA A 130 -14.67 -13.17 5.52
C ALA A 130 -15.58 -12.28 6.38
N LYS A 131 -15.15 -11.03 6.67
CA LYS A 131 -16.00 -10.05 7.37
C LYS A 131 -17.25 -9.72 6.55
N LEU A 132 -17.11 -9.51 5.25
CA LEU A 132 -18.22 -9.25 4.34
C LEU A 132 -19.22 -10.42 4.34
N ALA A 133 -18.74 -11.65 4.22
CA ALA A 133 -19.58 -12.84 4.26
C ALA A 133 -20.38 -12.92 5.57
N LYS A 134 -19.75 -12.62 6.70
CA LYS A 134 -20.42 -12.57 8.01
C LYS A 134 -21.52 -11.52 8.07
N VAL A 135 -21.24 -10.31 7.55
CA VAL A 135 -22.24 -9.22 7.49
C VAL A 135 -23.41 -9.60 6.59
N ILE A 136 -23.16 -10.19 5.41
CA ILE A 136 -24.21 -10.66 4.51
C ILE A 136 -25.07 -11.74 5.19
N GLN A 137 -24.46 -12.70 5.85
CA GLN A 137 -25.22 -13.75 6.57
C GLN A 137 -26.10 -13.18 7.67
N GLN A 138 -25.59 -12.23 8.46
CA GLN A 138 -26.39 -11.54 9.48
C GLN A 138 -27.59 -10.82 8.88
N ASN A 139 -27.43 -10.18 7.73
CA ASN A 139 -28.50 -9.52 7.01
C ASN A 139 -29.53 -10.52 6.45
N ILE A 140 -29.09 -11.66 5.91
CA ILE A 140 -30.00 -12.72 5.43
C ILE A 140 -30.85 -13.26 6.58
N ILE A 141 -30.24 -13.52 7.74
CA ILE A 141 -30.95 -13.97 8.95
C ILE A 141 -31.95 -12.89 9.41
N ALA A 142 -31.53 -11.62 9.45
CA ALA A 142 -32.40 -10.52 9.83
C ALA A 142 -33.60 -10.36 8.87
N ALA A 143 -33.37 -10.53 7.56
CA ALA A 143 -34.43 -10.51 6.56
C ALA A 143 -35.41 -11.68 6.76
N ALA A 144 -34.91 -12.88 7.01
CA ALA A 144 -35.74 -14.06 7.25
C ALA A 144 -36.61 -13.96 8.52
N HIS A 145 -36.09 -13.34 9.58
CA HIS A 145 -36.79 -13.25 10.88
C HIS A 145 -37.56 -11.96 11.09
N ARG A 146 -37.13 -10.84 10.51
CA ARG A 146 -37.68 -9.50 10.77
C ARG A 146 -38.20 -8.79 9.52
N GLY A 147 -38.12 -9.41 8.35
CA GLY A 147 -38.63 -8.82 7.10
C GLY A 147 -37.82 -7.62 6.62
N VAL A 148 -36.53 -7.55 6.95
CA VAL A 148 -35.63 -6.45 6.52
C VAL A 148 -35.55 -6.42 4.98
N SER A 149 -35.71 -5.25 4.40
CA SER A 149 -35.69 -5.07 2.93
C SER A 149 -34.30 -5.22 2.33
N VAL A 150 -34.22 -5.57 1.04
CA VAL A 150 -32.96 -5.65 0.30
C VAL A 150 -32.22 -4.30 0.31
N GLN A 151 -32.96 -3.19 0.27
CA GLN A 151 -32.37 -1.84 0.32
C GLN A 151 -31.69 -1.56 1.67
N GLU A 152 -32.32 -1.94 2.77
CA GLU A 152 -31.73 -1.82 4.12
C GLU A 152 -30.51 -2.71 4.27
N MET A 153 -30.56 -3.97 3.82
CA MET A 153 -29.42 -4.87 3.80
C MET A 153 -28.25 -4.28 3.00
N THR A 154 -28.53 -3.72 1.81
CA THR A 154 -27.51 -3.09 0.97
C THR A 154 -26.88 -1.89 1.66
N ARG A 155 -27.68 -1.07 2.35
CA ARG A 155 -27.20 0.08 3.12
C ARG A 155 -26.29 -0.36 4.28
N ASP A 156 -26.69 -1.38 5.04
CA ASP A 156 -25.91 -1.91 6.16
C ASP A 156 -24.56 -2.49 5.68
N VAL A 157 -24.57 -3.27 4.58
CA VAL A 157 -23.33 -3.81 3.97
C VAL A 157 -22.40 -2.67 3.54
N ARG A 158 -22.92 -1.65 2.83
CA ARG A 158 -22.14 -0.48 2.41
C ARG A 158 -21.54 0.27 3.60
N GLN A 159 -22.32 0.48 4.64
CA GLN A 159 -21.87 1.19 5.84
C GLN A 159 -20.77 0.44 6.58
N ARG A 160 -20.90 -0.88 6.73
CA ARG A 160 -19.94 -1.71 7.46
C ARG A 160 -18.68 -2.03 6.65
N MET A 161 -18.79 -2.09 5.32
CA MET A 161 -17.71 -2.54 4.43
C MET A 161 -17.05 -1.41 3.63
N GLY A 162 -17.50 -0.17 3.83
CA GLY A 162 -17.16 1.00 3.01
C GLY A 162 -15.69 1.36 2.85
N VAL A 163 -14.80 0.46 2.37
CA VAL A 163 -13.40 0.85 2.18
C VAL A 163 -12.55 -0.09 1.30
N GLY A 164 -12.93 -0.37 0.06
CA GLY A 164 -12.07 -1.19 -0.81
C GLY A 164 -10.81 -0.48 -1.36
N THR A 165 -10.87 0.85 -1.56
CA THR A 165 -9.79 1.59 -2.25
C THR A 165 -8.60 1.97 -1.35
N LYS A 166 -8.82 2.00 -0.05
CA LYS A 166 -7.80 2.44 0.91
C LYS A 166 -6.65 1.44 1.05
N GLU A 167 -6.98 0.16 1.06
CA GLU A 167 -6.00 -0.93 1.21
C GLU A 167 -5.17 -1.09 -0.04
N VAL A 168 -5.80 -1.04 -1.22
CA VAL A 168 -5.12 -1.11 -2.51
C VAL A 168 -4.03 -0.04 -2.62
N ARG A 169 -4.33 1.20 -2.24
CA ARG A 169 -3.34 2.30 -2.26
C ARG A 169 -2.17 2.07 -1.33
N THR A 170 -2.41 1.49 -0.16
CA THR A 170 -1.35 1.24 0.82
C THR A 170 -0.43 0.11 0.37
N GLU A 171 -1.01 -0.98 -0.16
CA GLU A 171 -0.23 -2.10 -0.71
C GLU A 171 0.56 -1.65 -1.95
N LEU A 172 -0.05 -0.87 -2.84
CA LEU A 172 0.65 -0.32 -4.00
C LEU A 172 1.80 0.59 -3.58
N ASN A 173 1.60 1.49 -2.60
CA ASN A 173 2.67 2.35 -2.10
C ASN A 173 3.83 1.53 -1.52
N TYR A 174 3.53 0.45 -0.79
CA TYR A 174 4.57 -0.47 -0.30
C TYR A 174 5.37 -1.07 -1.46
N VAL A 175 4.69 -1.67 -2.43
CA VAL A 175 5.33 -2.34 -3.58
C VAL A 175 6.16 -1.36 -4.42
N GLN A 176 5.64 -0.16 -4.66
CA GLN A 176 6.34 0.90 -5.39
C GLN A 176 7.63 1.36 -4.69
N ASN A 177 7.58 1.52 -3.37
CA ASN A 177 8.78 1.89 -2.61
C ASN A 177 9.80 0.74 -2.54
N GLN A 178 9.36 -0.52 -2.51
CA GLN A 178 10.28 -1.67 -2.65
C GLN A 178 10.94 -1.69 -4.02
N ALA A 179 10.19 -1.46 -5.10
CA ALA A 179 10.73 -1.35 -6.45
C ALA A 179 11.75 -0.22 -6.57
N ALA A 180 11.42 0.96 -6.00
CA ALA A 180 12.35 2.09 -5.95
C ALA A 180 13.63 1.74 -5.17
N LEU A 181 13.51 1.05 -4.03
CA LEU A 181 14.66 0.61 -3.25
C LEU A 181 15.56 -0.33 -4.05
N HIS A 182 14.96 -1.30 -4.78
CA HIS A 182 15.72 -2.24 -5.61
C HIS A 182 16.40 -1.53 -6.77
N SER A 183 15.72 -0.62 -7.47
CA SER A 183 16.34 0.18 -8.53
C SER A 183 17.52 1.03 -8.02
N ILE A 184 17.41 1.55 -6.79
CA ILE A 184 18.48 2.31 -6.12
C ILE A 184 19.69 1.39 -5.82
N LYS A 185 19.44 0.16 -5.33
CA LYS A 185 20.48 -0.85 -5.07
C LYS A 185 21.19 -1.27 -6.35
N ASP A 186 20.44 -1.62 -7.38
CA ASP A 186 20.98 -2.09 -8.66
C ASP A 186 21.76 -1.00 -9.39
N ALA A 187 21.40 0.28 -9.17
CA ALA A 187 22.19 1.42 -9.62
C ALA A 187 23.45 1.69 -8.75
N GLY A 188 23.75 0.84 -7.78
CA GLY A 188 24.92 0.97 -6.90
C GLY A 188 24.86 2.13 -5.92
N MET A 189 23.67 2.70 -5.66
CA MET A 189 23.51 3.78 -4.70
C MET A 189 23.40 3.24 -3.27
N LYS A 190 24.03 3.93 -2.32
CA LYS A 190 24.07 3.51 -0.93
C LYS A 190 23.08 4.22 -0.03
N TYR A 191 22.43 5.27 -0.52
CA TYR A 191 21.52 6.10 0.24
C TYR A 191 20.25 6.40 -0.52
N TYR A 192 19.15 6.55 0.21
CA TYR A 192 17.89 7.08 -0.31
C TYR A 192 17.39 8.23 0.55
N ARG A 193 16.59 9.08 -0.05
CA ARG A 193 15.92 10.19 0.60
C ARG A 193 14.43 9.92 0.69
N PHE A 194 13.86 10.21 1.85
CA PHE A 194 12.43 10.19 2.06
C PHE A 194 11.79 11.47 1.47
N ILE A 195 10.73 11.31 0.71
CA ILE A 195 10.01 12.39 0.03
C ILE A 195 8.54 12.33 0.44
N ALA A 196 8.12 13.24 1.31
CA ALA A 196 6.72 13.37 1.67
C ALA A 196 5.91 14.07 0.59
N THR A 197 4.62 13.75 0.48
CA THR A 197 3.70 14.53 -0.35
C THR A 197 3.45 15.88 0.30
N LEU A 198 3.63 16.96 -0.44
CA LEU A 198 3.38 18.32 0.05
C LEU A 198 1.90 18.67 -0.08
N ASP A 199 1.10 18.28 0.91
CA ASP A 199 -0.30 18.69 1.05
C ASP A 199 -0.77 18.67 2.52
N LYS A 200 -1.92 19.31 2.80
CA LYS A 200 -2.50 19.41 4.17
C LYS A 200 -2.90 18.07 4.78
N ARG A 201 -2.99 16.99 4.00
CA ARG A 201 -3.40 15.65 4.46
C ARG A 201 -2.22 14.74 4.78
N THR A 202 -1.01 15.20 4.58
CA THR A 202 0.19 14.45 4.92
C THR A 202 0.30 14.34 6.44
N SER A 203 0.51 13.12 6.94
CA SER A 203 0.63 12.87 8.38
C SER A 203 1.88 13.52 8.97
N THR A 204 1.84 13.86 10.25
CA THR A 204 2.96 14.47 10.98
C THR A 204 4.22 13.60 10.90
N VAL A 205 4.07 12.27 10.98
CA VAL A 205 5.19 11.33 10.83
C VAL A 205 5.85 11.44 9.45
N CYS A 206 5.09 11.57 8.37
CA CYS A 206 5.66 11.77 7.04
C CYS A 206 6.24 13.17 6.85
N GLN A 207 5.63 14.18 7.48
CA GLN A 207 6.13 15.57 7.46
C GLN A 207 7.53 15.65 8.07
N SER A 208 7.72 15.03 9.27
CA SER A 208 9.00 15.06 9.97
C SER A 208 10.13 14.35 9.21
N HIS A 209 9.80 13.34 8.41
CA HIS A 209 10.79 12.62 7.59
C HIS A 209 11.08 13.28 6.24
N ASP A 210 10.37 14.34 5.86
CA ASP A 210 10.54 14.92 4.52
C ASP A 210 11.95 15.45 4.31
N GLY A 211 12.71 14.78 3.47
CA GLY A 211 14.08 15.09 3.10
C GLY A 211 15.14 14.36 3.91
N ASP A 212 14.77 13.53 4.87
CA ASP A 212 15.73 12.68 5.59
C ASP A 212 16.43 11.71 4.64
N VAL A 213 17.69 11.45 4.91
CA VAL A 213 18.53 10.53 4.14
C VAL A 213 18.92 9.33 5.00
N PHE A 214 18.68 8.14 4.46
CA PHE A 214 18.94 6.88 5.13
C PHE A 214 19.81 5.96 4.30
N PRO A 215 20.65 5.11 4.92
CA PRO A 215 21.34 4.03 4.23
C PRO A 215 20.33 3.04 3.63
N VAL A 216 20.60 2.55 2.44
CA VAL A 216 19.76 1.55 1.74
C VAL A 216 19.66 0.26 2.54
N GLU A 217 20.71 -0.12 3.25
CA GLU A 217 20.77 -1.33 4.07
C GLU A 217 19.87 -1.26 5.32
N GLU A 218 19.57 -0.05 5.79
CA GLU A 218 18.72 0.19 6.95
C GLU A 218 17.24 0.41 6.59
N ALA A 219 16.88 0.27 5.31
CA ALA A 219 15.54 0.52 4.82
C ALA A 219 14.52 -0.42 5.47
N MET A 220 13.59 0.13 6.22
CA MET A 220 12.57 -0.59 6.95
C MET A 220 11.19 0.05 6.75
N PRO A 221 10.27 -0.62 6.02
CA PRO A 221 8.89 -0.15 5.88
C PRO A 221 8.23 0.04 7.25
N GLY A 222 7.51 1.15 7.39
CA GLY A 222 6.86 1.50 8.66
C GLY A 222 7.75 2.26 9.65
N LYS A 223 9.06 2.39 9.40
CA LYS A 223 10.00 3.10 10.28
C LYS A 223 10.64 4.29 9.57
N ASN A 224 11.49 4.06 8.59
CA ASN A 224 12.24 5.08 7.85
C ASN A 224 11.95 5.04 6.34
N MET A 225 11.20 4.06 5.88
CA MET A 225 10.80 3.87 4.49
C MET A 225 9.27 3.78 4.38
N PRO A 226 8.64 4.46 3.40
CA PRO A 226 7.21 4.35 3.18
C PRO A 226 6.76 2.92 2.81
N PRO A 227 5.51 2.56 3.14
CA PRO A 227 4.51 3.34 3.87
C PRO A 227 4.75 3.34 5.38
N LEU A 228 4.66 4.49 6.02
CA LEU A 228 4.77 4.61 7.49
C LEU A 228 3.44 4.36 8.20
N HIS A 229 2.34 4.50 7.48
CA HIS A 229 0.98 4.35 8.00
C HIS A 229 0.01 3.99 6.86
N PRO A 230 -1.22 3.52 7.15
CA PRO A 230 -2.25 3.33 6.13
C PRO A 230 -2.48 4.63 5.32
N HIS A 231 -2.64 4.49 4.00
CA HIS A 231 -2.79 5.60 3.04
C HIS A 231 -1.58 6.52 2.89
N CYS A 232 -0.41 6.08 3.29
CA CYS A 232 0.84 6.80 3.02
C CYS A 232 0.99 7.07 1.52
N ARG A 233 1.45 8.28 1.19
CA ARG A 233 1.68 8.72 -0.20
C ARG A 233 3.11 9.16 -0.41
N SER A 234 3.94 9.03 0.60
CA SER A 234 5.36 9.34 0.54
C SER A 234 6.09 8.29 -0.31
N VAL A 235 7.21 8.69 -0.88
CA VAL A 235 8.07 7.85 -1.72
C VAL A 235 9.53 8.03 -1.32
N ILE A 236 10.39 7.17 -1.86
CA ILE A 236 11.85 7.33 -1.73
C ILE A 236 12.49 7.67 -3.08
N SER A 237 13.65 8.28 -3.02
CA SER A 237 14.50 8.54 -4.19
C SER A 237 15.96 8.33 -3.83
N GLY A 238 16.73 7.70 -4.71
CA GLY A 238 18.18 7.53 -4.52
C GLY A 238 18.89 8.87 -4.39
N CYS A 239 19.90 8.93 -3.50
CA CYS A 239 20.76 10.11 -3.31
C CYS A 239 22.18 9.70 -2.91
N LEU A 240 23.13 10.63 -3.01
CA LEU A 240 24.47 10.48 -2.45
C LEU A 240 24.49 10.90 -0.98
N LYS A 241 25.42 10.36 -0.20
CA LYS A 241 25.63 10.78 1.20
C LYS A 241 25.99 12.27 1.25
N GLY A 242 25.26 13.03 2.02
CA GLY A 242 25.48 14.46 2.13
C GLY A 242 24.96 15.29 0.94
N GLU A 243 24.34 14.63 -0.06
CA GLU A 243 23.65 15.31 -1.13
C GLU A 243 22.47 16.06 -0.56
N TYR A 244 22.66 17.35 -0.39
CA TYR A 244 21.54 18.23 -0.11
C TYR A 244 20.54 18.16 -1.27
N ARG A 245 19.27 18.40 -1.01
CA ARG A 245 18.22 18.39 -2.03
C ARG A 245 18.70 19.10 -3.30
N PRO A 246 18.30 18.65 -4.48
CA PRO A 246 18.71 19.28 -5.73
C PRO A 246 18.39 20.78 -5.68
N GLN A 247 19.40 21.61 -5.88
CA GLN A 247 19.23 23.07 -5.86
C GLN A 247 18.44 23.60 -7.05
N SER A 248 18.32 22.79 -8.10
CA SER A 248 17.58 23.07 -9.33
C SER A 248 16.46 22.08 -9.53
N GLY A 249 15.41 22.51 -10.22
CA GLY A 249 14.24 21.70 -10.54
C GLY A 249 13.05 22.00 -9.64
N THR A 250 11.97 21.27 -9.89
CA THR A 250 10.69 21.45 -9.20
C THR A 250 10.14 20.12 -8.70
N ARG A 251 9.28 20.18 -7.68
CA ARG A 251 8.45 19.06 -7.23
C ARG A 251 6.99 19.49 -7.19
N ILE A 252 6.09 18.55 -7.30
CA ILE A 252 4.65 18.80 -7.21
C ILE A 252 4.26 18.95 -5.74
N ALA A 253 3.49 20.01 -5.45
CA ALA A 253 2.82 20.24 -4.19
C ALA A 253 1.34 20.56 -4.44
N ARG A 254 0.58 20.73 -3.39
CA ARG A 254 -0.79 21.24 -3.46
C ARG A 254 -0.87 22.60 -2.76
N ASP A 255 -1.57 23.53 -3.39
CA ASP A 255 -1.87 24.81 -2.76
C ASP A 255 -2.94 24.69 -1.67
N GLU A 256 -3.34 25.81 -1.09
CA GLU A 256 -4.39 25.88 -0.06
C GLU A 256 -5.75 25.33 -0.51
N ASN A 257 -6.03 25.37 -1.83
CA ASN A 257 -7.26 24.87 -2.46
C ASN A 257 -7.15 23.42 -2.94
N GLY A 258 -5.98 22.78 -2.76
CA GLY A 258 -5.72 21.40 -3.16
C GLY A 258 -5.36 21.23 -4.65
N LYS A 259 -5.10 22.32 -5.39
CA LYS A 259 -4.62 22.27 -6.77
C LYS A 259 -3.13 21.95 -6.81
N ASN A 260 -2.71 21.24 -7.85
CA ASN A 260 -1.29 20.94 -8.09
C ASN A 260 -0.55 22.22 -8.48
N VAL A 261 0.55 22.49 -7.79
CA VAL A 261 1.49 23.58 -8.06
C VAL A 261 2.91 23.03 -8.11
N LEU A 262 3.75 23.66 -8.92
CA LEU A 262 5.18 23.37 -8.96
C LEU A 262 5.89 24.25 -7.93
N VAL A 263 6.67 23.62 -7.07
CA VAL A 263 7.46 24.28 -6.02
C VAL A 263 8.93 23.89 -6.19
N PRO A 264 9.90 24.67 -5.67
CA PRO A 264 11.31 24.29 -5.73
C PRO A 264 11.55 22.87 -5.19
N ALA A 265 12.41 22.11 -5.87
CA ALA A 265 12.67 20.70 -5.50
C ALA A 265 13.26 20.56 -4.10
N ASN A 266 13.97 21.57 -3.60
CA ASN A 266 14.63 21.62 -2.29
C ASN A 266 13.72 22.11 -1.16
N ILE A 267 12.49 22.55 -1.40
CA ILE A 267 11.59 23.01 -0.34
C ILE A 267 11.19 21.82 0.56
N LYS A 268 11.28 21.99 1.89
CA LYS A 268 10.81 21.01 2.88
C LYS A 268 9.32 21.20 3.15
N TYR A 269 8.71 20.22 3.82
CA TYR A 269 7.29 20.28 4.16
C TYR A 269 6.94 21.53 4.98
N ASP A 270 7.74 21.84 6.01
CA ASP A 270 7.49 23.00 6.88
C ASP A 270 7.65 24.32 6.13
N ASP A 271 8.65 24.42 5.27
CA ASP A 271 8.88 25.60 4.43
C ASP A 271 7.72 25.76 3.42
N TRP A 272 7.34 24.65 2.76
CA TRP A 272 6.19 24.67 1.85
C TRP A 272 4.92 25.12 2.58
N ARG A 273 4.68 24.62 3.78
CA ARG A 273 3.54 25.00 4.59
C ARG A 273 3.57 26.49 4.94
N ALA A 274 4.73 26.98 5.38
CA ALA A 274 4.93 28.38 5.73
C ALA A 274 4.66 29.32 4.54
N VAL A 275 5.11 28.93 3.32
CA VAL A 275 4.97 29.76 2.10
C VAL A 275 3.57 29.63 1.49
N TYR A 276 3.08 28.40 1.29
CA TYR A 276 1.89 28.16 0.43
C TYR A 276 0.59 27.96 1.21
N VAL A 277 0.67 27.65 2.50
CA VAL A 277 -0.50 27.39 3.35
C VAL A 277 -0.69 28.47 4.39
N ASP A 278 0.30 28.65 5.26
CA ASP A 278 0.23 29.58 6.39
C ASP A 278 0.54 31.02 5.99
N LYS A 279 1.16 31.24 4.81
CA LYS A 279 1.53 32.54 4.24
C LYS A 279 2.36 33.41 5.19
N LYS A 280 3.23 32.77 5.96
CA LYS A 280 4.13 33.44 6.92
C LYS A 280 5.31 34.13 6.24
N LEU A 281 5.70 33.65 5.06
CA LEU A 281 6.73 34.24 4.21
C LEU A 281 6.41 34.01 2.75
N THR A 282 6.96 34.84 1.90
CA THR A 282 6.85 34.69 0.45
C THR A 282 7.87 33.69 -0.08
N LEU A 283 7.65 33.17 -1.29
CA LEU A 283 8.60 32.28 -1.96
C LEU A 283 9.96 32.98 -2.18
N GLU A 284 9.97 34.28 -2.46
CA GLU A 284 11.19 35.04 -2.67
C GLU A 284 11.99 35.21 -1.37
N GLU A 285 11.34 35.51 -0.25
CA GLU A 285 11.99 35.56 1.08
C GLU A 285 12.57 34.18 1.47
N TRP A 286 11.84 33.10 1.21
CA TRP A 286 12.35 31.76 1.44
C TRP A 286 13.57 31.44 0.57
N LYS A 287 13.56 31.80 -0.72
CA LYS A 287 14.71 31.62 -1.61
C LYS A 287 15.93 32.44 -1.14
N ALA A 288 15.73 33.67 -0.75
CA ALA A 288 16.80 34.55 -0.26
C ALA A 288 17.43 33.98 1.01
N GLY A 289 16.63 33.51 1.96
CA GLY A 289 17.10 32.85 3.19
C GLY A 289 17.88 31.57 2.93
N ASN A 290 17.45 30.74 1.96
CA ASN A 290 18.17 29.52 1.58
C ASN A 290 19.51 29.81 0.91
N VAL A 291 19.60 30.82 0.07
CA VAL A 291 20.88 31.24 -0.58
C VAL A 291 21.88 31.72 0.48
N ALA A 292 21.43 32.51 1.44
CA ALA A 292 22.27 32.99 2.55
C ALA A 292 22.79 31.84 3.42
N LEU A 293 21.94 30.88 3.76
CA LEU A 293 22.31 29.70 4.56
C LEU A 293 23.33 28.80 3.85
N GLN A 294 23.20 28.66 2.53
CA GLN A 294 24.12 27.89 1.70
C GLN A 294 25.50 28.57 1.58
N ALA A 295 25.52 29.88 1.43
CA ALA A 295 26.77 30.63 1.40
C ALA A 295 27.55 30.51 2.73
N THR A 296 26.86 30.56 3.84
CA THR A 296 27.45 30.38 5.19
C THR A 296 28.00 28.98 5.39
N ASN A 297 27.27 27.93 4.95
CA ASN A 297 27.71 26.54 5.04
C ASN A 297 28.92 26.25 4.13
N ALA A 298 28.96 26.82 2.94
CA ALA A 298 30.09 26.70 2.02
C ALA A 298 31.36 27.38 2.58
N ALA A 299 31.22 28.54 3.18
CA ALA A 299 32.33 29.24 3.85
C ALA A 299 32.84 28.49 5.08
N GLY A 300 31.94 27.88 5.86
CA GLY A 300 32.31 27.03 7.01
C GLY A 300 33.07 25.76 6.61
N ALA A 301 32.69 25.13 5.51
CA ALA A 301 33.38 23.94 4.97
C ALA A 301 34.79 24.25 4.45
N LEU A 302 35.00 25.43 3.84
CA LEU A 302 36.31 25.89 3.39
C LEU A 302 37.24 26.18 4.57
N ASN A 303 36.72 26.77 5.64
CA ASN A 303 37.52 27.05 6.85
C ASN A 303 37.90 25.80 7.66
N ALA A 304 37.06 24.76 7.62
CA ALA A 304 37.37 23.49 8.28
C ALA A 304 38.44 22.68 7.53
N GLY A 305 38.57 22.85 6.21
CA GLY A 305 39.59 22.21 5.37
C GLY A 305 40.99 22.86 5.48
N VAL A 306 41.07 24.09 5.98
CA VAL A 306 42.36 24.82 6.12
C VAL A 306 43.05 24.56 7.50
N GLN A 307 42.32 24.01 8.47
CA GLN A 307 42.89 23.69 9.81
C GLN A 307 43.37 22.24 9.94
N SER A 308 43.32 21.42 8.89
CA SER A 308 43.77 20.03 8.86
C SER A 308 44.86 19.76 7.83
N GLY A 309 45.61 20.79 7.42
CA GLY A 309 46.79 20.69 6.57
C GLY A 309 48.09 20.95 7.35
#